data_850b8d3eed49a32310cd6fa67ef650f9
#
_entry.id   850b8d3eed49a32310cd6fa67ef650f9
#
_cell.length_a   1.000
_cell.length_b   1.000
_cell.length_c   1.000
_cell.angle_alpha   90.00
_cell.angle_beta   90.00
_cell.angle_gamma   90.00
#
_symmetry.space_group_name_H-M   'P 1'
#
loop_
_entity.id
_entity.type
_entity.pdbx_description
1 polymer ?
#
loop_
_entity_poly.entity_id
_entity_poly.type
_entity_poly.pdbx_seq_one_letter_code
_entity_poly.pdbx_strand_id
1 'polypeptide(L)'
;MQNTATHTNVDPAELAKFSDLAHRWWDPESEFRPLHQINPLRLDWINGIAPLQGKKVLDVGCGGGILTDAIARSGAHALGIDLATKSLKVAQLHALEAQTPNVQYREVAVEALAAEQPASFDVVTCMEMLEHVPDPSSIVRACAQLVKPGGHVFFSTLNRNAKSFLFAIVGAEYVLNMLPRGTHEYAKFIRPSELARDCREAGLEWQHTRGMEYNPLTRRYWLSGDTSVNYMVATQRPL
;
A
#
# COMPACT_ATOMS: atom_id res chain seq x y z
N MET A 1 25.20 3.56 29.06
CA MET A 1 24.73 3.75 27.67
C MET A 1 23.75 2.63 27.38
N GLN A 2 22.45 2.88 27.54
CA GLN A 2 21.40 1.89 27.22
C GLN A 2 21.23 1.86 25.70
N ASN A 3 21.53 0.73 25.11
CA ASN A 3 21.32 0.44 23.71
C ASN A 3 19.80 0.27 23.53
N THR A 4 19.09 1.34 23.19
CA THR A 4 17.68 1.25 22.76
C THR A 4 17.68 0.59 21.40
N ALA A 5 17.53 -0.75 21.39
CA ALA A 5 17.15 -1.47 20.20
C ALA A 5 15.85 -0.83 19.69
N THR A 6 15.94 -0.05 18.63
CA THR A 6 14.77 0.41 17.88
C THR A 6 14.07 -0.84 17.37
N HIS A 7 12.96 -1.23 18.00
CA HIS A 7 12.10 -2.26 17.50
C HIS A 7 11.60 -1.81 16.12
N THR A 8 12.21 -2.34 15.08
CA THR A 8 11.77 -2.10 13.71
C THR A 8 10.40 -2.77 13.58
N ASN A 9 9.39 -2.02 13.13
CA ASN A 9 8.02 -2.52 12.93
C ASN A 9 7.97 -3.39 11.66
N VAL A 10 8.62 -4.55 11.71
CA VAL A 10 8.83 -5.48 10.58
C VAL A 10 8.59 -6.90 11.03
N ASP A 11 7.86 -7.66 10.23
CA ASP A 11 7.80 -9.12 10.31
C ASP A 11 8.86 -9.71 9.36
N PRO A 12 9.94 -10.34 9.87
CA PRO A 12 11.01 -10.88 9.03
C PRO A 12 10.53 -11.97 8.05
N ALA A 13 9.49 -12.74 8.41
CA ALA A 13 8.94 -13.79 7.56
C ALA A 13 8.20 -13.19 6.36
N GLU A 14 7.41 -12.12 6.58
CA GLU A 14 6.75 -11.38 5.50
C GLU A 14 7.81 -10.75 4.57
N LEU A 15 8.84 -10.12 5.12
CA LEU A 15 9.92 -9.52 4.34
C LEU A 15 10.64 -10.54 3.46
N ALA A 16 10.94 -11.72 4.00
CA ALA A 16 11.56 -12.81 3.25
C ALA A 16 10.68 -13.30 2.12
N LYS A 17 9.38 -13.49 2.35
CA LYS A 17 8.39 -13.92 1.37
C LYS A 17 8.32 -12.99 0.15
N PHE A 18 8.19 -11.68 0.36
CA PHE A 18 8.20 -10.70 -0.74
C PHE A 18 9.55 -10.62 -1.45
N SER A 19 10.65 -10.77 -0.70
CA SER A 19 11.99 -10.79 -1.28
C SER A 19 12.22 -11.98 -2.21
N ASP A 20 11.68 -13.15 -1.90
CA ASP A 20 11.87 -14.37 -2.72
C ASP A 20 11.08 -14.31 -4.03
N LEU A 21 9.93 -13.63 -4.01
CA LEU A 21 9.07 -13.43 -5.18
C LEU A 21 9.46 -12.19 -6.00
N ALA A 22 10.45 -11.41 -5.59
CA ALA A 22 10.77 -10.10 -6.17
C ALA A 22 10.98 -10.14 -7.69
N HIS A 23 11.62 -11.16 -8.22
CA HIS A 23 11.91 -11.30 -9.66
C HIS A 23 10.67 -11.43 -10.55
N ARG A 24 9.49 -11.66 -9.95
CA ARG A 24 8.22 -11.87 -10.65
C ARG A 24 7.27 -10.66 -10.60
N TRP A 25 7.65 -9.58 -9.91
CA TRP A 25 6.80 -8.41 -9.71
C TRP A 25 6.19 -7.85 -11.00
N TRP A 26 6.95 -7.82 -12.09
CA TRP A 26 6.52 -7.25 -13.37
C TRP A 26 6.06 -8.30 -14.40
N ASP A 27 5.99 -9.56 -14.01
CA ASP A 27 5.35 -10.59 -14.81
C ASP A 27 3.81 -10.55 -14.60
N PRO A 28 3.02 -10.13 -15.62
CA PRO A 28 1.57 -9.97 -15.48
C PRO A 28 0.82 -11.29 -15.31
N GLU A 29 1.48 -12.44 -15.50
CA GLU A 29 0.91 -13.77 -15.29
C GLU A 29 1.36 -14.40 -13.96
N SER A 30 2.16 -13.66 -13.17
CA SER A 30 2.63 -14.10 -11.86
C SER A 30 1.57 -13.98 -10.75
N GLU A 31 1.99 -14.26 -9.53
CA GLU A 31 1.22 -14.02 -8.30
C GLU A 31 0.83 -12.55 -8.12
N PHE A 32 1.57 -11.64 -8.75
CA PHE A 32 1.32 -10.20 -8.70
C PHE A 32 0.31 -9.71 -9.76
N ARG A 33 -0.20 -10.61 -10.62
CA ARG A 33 -1.25 -10.27 -11.59
C ARG A 33 -2.42 -9.49 -11.00
N PRO A 34 -2.98 -9.83 -9.82
CA PRO A 34 -4.04 -9.04 -9.21
C PRO A 34 -3.64 -7.57 -8.99
N LEU A 35 -2.40 -7.31 -8.54
CA LEU A 35 -1.91 -5.94 -8.34
C LEU A 35 -1.86 -5.15 -9.66
N HIS A 36 -1.42 -5.76 -10.75
CA HIS A 36 -1.43 -5.12 -12.07
C HIS A 36 -2.85 -4.78 -12.53
N GLN A 37 -3.81 -5.69 -12.29
CA GLN A 37 -5.20 -5.50 -12.71
C GLN A 37 -5.94 -4.43 -11.91
N ILE A 38 -5.65 -4.30 -10.60
CA ILE A 38 -6.28 -3.30 -9.73
C ILE A 38 -5.59 -1.94 -9.75
N ASN A 39 -4.33 -1.88 -10.19
CA ASN A 39 -3.53 -0.65 -10.15
C ASN A 39 -4.18 0.54 -10.90
N PRO A 40 -4.75 0.39 -12.11
CA PRO A 40 -5.45 1.49 -12.78
C PRO A 40 -6.62 2.04 -11.94
N LEU A 41 -7.40 1.17 -11.31
CA LEU A 41 -8.54 1.57 -10.48
C LEU A 41 -8.09 2.36 -9.25
N ARG A 42 -6.98 1.95 -8.63
CA ARG A 42 -6.36 2.66 -7.50
C ARG A 42 -5.88 4.04 -7.92
N LEU A 43 -5.10 4.09 -9.00
CA LEU A 43 -4.52 5.33 -9.51
C LEU A 43 -5.61 6.35 -9.88
N ASP A 44 -6.64 5.92 -10.63
CA ASP A 44 -7.75 6.78 -11.05
C ASP A 44 -8.51 7.33 -9.84
N TRP A 45 -8.75 6.49 -8.82
CA TRP A 45 -9.44 6.91 -7.61
C TRP A 45 -8.61 7.91 -6.79
N ILE A 46 -7.30 7.65 -6.61
CA ILE A 46 -6.36 8.55 -5.93
C ILE A 46 -6.31 9.89 -6.66
N ASN A 47 -6.07 9.86 -7.99
CA ASN A 47 -5.95 11.05 -8.81
C ASN A 47 -7.24 11.86 -8.88
N GLY A 48 -8.41 11.21 -8.80
CA GLY A 48 -9.72 11.87 -8.75
C GLY A 48 -9.98 12.63 -7.45
N ILE A 49 -9.36 12.24 -6.33
CA ILE A 49 -9.49 12.91 -5.03
C ILE A 49 -8.36 13.93 -4.82
N ALA A 50 -7.13 13.54 -5.13
CA ALA A 50 -5.93 14.34 -4.97
C ALA A 50 -5.14 14.35 -6.30
N PRO A 51 -5.37 15.32 -7.20
CA PRO A 51 -4.67 15.40 -8.48
C PRO A 51 -3.15 15.34 -8.31
N LEU A 52 -2.52 14.37 -8.99
CA LEU A 52 -1.12 13.98 -8.75
C LEU A 52 -0.12 14.82 -9.55
N GLN A 53 -0.53 15.44 -10.66
CA GLN A 53 0.35 16.22 -11.53
C GLN A 53 1.17 17.27 -10.75
N GLY A 54 2.49 17.19 -10.83
CA GLY A 54 3.42 18.11 -10.17
C GLY A 54 3.52 17.95 -8.64
N LYS A 55 2.83 16.97 -8.04
CA LYS A 55 2.84 16.72 -6.59
C LYS A 55 4.03 15.86 -6.16
N LYS A 56 4.48 16.06 -4.92
CA LYS A 56 5.39 15.12 -4.25
C LYS A 56 4.58 14.02 -3.60
N VAL A 57 4.77 12.80 -4.06
CA VAL A 57 4.01 11.63 -3.61
C VAL A 57 4.95 10.59 -2.99
N LEU A 58 4.57 10.08 -1.83
CA LEU A 58 5.24 8.96 -1.16
C LEU A 58 4.37 7.71 -1.29
N ASP A 59 4.98 6.60 -1.71
CA ASP A 59 4.36 5.27 -1.73
C ASP A 59 5.05 4.37 -0.70
N VAL A 60 4.35 4.05 0.39
CA VAL A 60 4.84 3.30 1.55
C VAL A 60 4.55 1.82 1.37
N GLY A 61 5.57 0.97 1.49
CA GLY A 61 5.47 -0.45 1.18
C GLY A 61 5.31 -0.67 -0.33
N CYS A 62 6.11 0.05 -1.13
CA CYS A 62 5.94 0.09 -2.59
C CYS A 62 6.25 -1.23 -3.30
N GLY A 63 6.89 -2.21 -2.63
CA GLY A 63 7.30 -3.48 -3.20
C GLY A 63 8.13 -3.31 -4.48
N GLY A 64 7.71 -3.96 -5.57
CA GLY A 64 8.35 -3.84 -6.88
C GLY A 64 7.94 -2.61 -7.69
N GLY A 65 7.22 -1.64 -7.09
CA GLY A 65 7.00 -0.30 -7.64
C GLY A 65 5.83 -0.14 -8.61
N ILE A 66 4.89 -1.08 -8.69
CA ILE A 66 3.76 -1.03 -9.65
C ILE A 66 2.94 0.26 -9.50
N LEU A 67 2.57 0.64 -8.27
CA LEU A 67 1.81 1.87 -8.04
C LEU A 67 2.71 3.10 -8.15
N THR A 68 3.92 3.04 -7.60
CA THR A 68 4.89 4.15 -7.64
C THR A 68 5.22 4.56 -9.08
N ASP A 69 5.45 3.58 -9.98
CA ASP A 69 5.70 3.83 -11.41
C ASP A 69 4.50 4.54 -12.06
N ALA A 70 3.29 4.05 -11.81
CA ALA A 70 2.07 4.63 -12.36
C ALA A 70 1.81 6.06 -11.83
N ILE A 71 2.09 6.32 -10.55
CA ILE A 71 2.04 7.65 -9.94
C ILE A 71 3.02 8.60 -10.64
N ALA A 72 4.27 8.16 -10.86
CA ALA A 72 5.27 8.97 -11.55
C ALA A 72 4.87 9.28 -12.99
N ARG A 73 4.34 8.30 -13.72
CA ARG A 73 3.83 8.47 -15.10
C ARG A 73 2.62 9.40 -15.18
N SER A 74 1.87 9.59 -14.09
CA SER A 74 0.80 10.60 -14.02
C SER A 74 1.32 12.03 -13.79
N GLY A 75 2.65 12.22 -13.82
CA GLY A 75 3.32 13.53 -13.73
C GLY A 75 3.66 13.96 -12.29
N ALA A 76 3.61 13.06 -11.33
CA ALA A 76 4.07 13.30 -9.97
C ALA A 76 5.59 13.15 -9.83
N HIS A 77 6.14 13.68 -8.74
CA HIS A 77 7.46 13.32 -8.23
C HIS A 77 7.28 12.22 -7.19
N ALA A 78 7.49 10.96 -7.57
CA ALA A 78 7.20 9.80 -6.74
C ALA A 78 8.44 9.29 -6.01
N LEU A 79 8.29 9.01 -4.71
CA LEU A 79 9.24 8.26 -3.90
C LEU A 79 8.57 6.98 -3.42
N GLY A 80 9.08 5.81 -3.82
CA GLY A 80 8.69 4.54 -3.25
C GLY A 80 9.64 4.13 -2.13
N ILE A 81 9.10 3.68 -1.00
CA ILE A 81 9.90 3.13 0.10
C ILE A 81 9.43 1.73 0.46
N ASP A 82 10.39 0.87 0.77
CA ASP A 82 10.17 -0.49 1.23
C ASP A 82 11.38 -0.96 2.06
N LEU A 83 11.26 -2.07 2.77
CA LEU A 83 12.36 -2.73 3.47
C LEU A 83 12.84 -4.00 2.74
N ALA A 84 12.11 -4.47 1.73
CA ALA A 84 12.48 -5.58 0.88
C ALA A 84 13.49 -5.13 -0.18
N THR A 85 14.79 -5.17 0.13
CA THR A 85 15.88 -4.76 -0.76
C THR A 85 15.77 -5.35 -2.17
N LYS A 86 15.37 -6.64 -2.30
CA LYS A 86 15.23 -7.29 -3.61
C LYS A 86 14.08 -6.69 -4.42
N SER A 87 12.95 -6.40 -3.79
CA SER A 87 11.80 -5.77 -4.43
C SER A 87 12.14 -4.37 -4.93
N LEU A 88 12.85 -3.58 -4.12
CA LEU A 88 13.32 -2.25 -4.53
C LEU A 88 14.29 -2.28 -5.71
N LYS A 89 15.20 -3.28 -5.77
CA LYS A 89 16.09 -3.47 -6.92
C LYS A 89 15.31 -3.74 -8.20
N VAL A 90 14.26 -4.55 -8.11
CA VAL A 90 13.37 -4.82 -9.25
C VAL A 90 12.62 -3.56 -9.67
N ALA A 91 12.10 -2.78 -8.71
CA ALA A 91 11.45 -1.50 -8.98
C ALA A 91 12.39 -0.50 -9.68
N GLN A 92 13.63 -0.39 -9.20
CA GLN A 92 14.66 0.48 -9.78
C GLN A 92 15.03 0.05 -11.19
N LEU A 93 15.22 -1.26 -11.43
CA LEU A 93 15.53 -1.81 -12.74
C LEU A 93 14.39 -1.55 -13.74
N HIS A 94 13.15 -1.84 -13.34
CA HIS A 94 11.99 -1.58 -14.17
C HIS A 94 11.87 -0.10 -14.54
N ALA A 95 12.03 0.80 -13.56
CA ALA A 95 11.96 2.24 -13.80
C ALA A 95 13.03 2.73 -14.78
N LEU A 96 14.25 2.14 -14.73
CA LEU A 96 15.32 2.42 -15.64
C LEU A 96 15.00 1.92 -17.07
N GLU A 97 14.59 0.67 -17.21
CA GLU A 97 14.25 0.05 -18.50
C GLU A 97 13.05 0.73 -19.17
N ALA A 98 12.03 1.04 -18.37
CA ALA A 98 10.82 1.71 -18.84
C ALA A 98 10.96 3.24 -18.96
N GLN A 99 12.12 3.79 -18.62
CA GLN A 99 12.43 5.23 -18.64
C GLN A 99 11.37 6.06 -17.89
N THR A 100 10.93 5.57 -16.71
CA THR A 100 9.91 6.23 -15.91
C THR A 100 10.45 7.55 -15.35
N PRO A 101 9.82 8.68 -15.63
CA PRO A 101 10.31 9.98 -15.18
C PRO A 101 10.02 10.22 -13.69
N ASN A 102 10.82 11.04 -13.01
CA ASN A 102 10.54 11.58 -11.68
C ASN A 102 10.23 10.53 -10.62
N VAL A 103 10.80 9.33 -10.71
CA VAL A 103 10.64 8.26 -9.73
C VAL A 103 11.96 7.98 -9.00
N GLN A 104 11.85 7.75 -7.70
CA GLN A 104 12.96 7.33 -6.84
C GLN A 104 12.50 6.20 -5.93
N TYR A 105 13.43 5.33 -5.52
CA TYR A 105 13.19 4.25 -4.59
C TYR A 105 14.25 4.25 -3.49
N ARG A 106 13.79 4.04 -2.22
CA ARG A 106 14.67 4.08 -1.06
C ARG A 106 14.34 2.97 -0.08
N GLU A 107 15.38 2.26 0.39
CA GLU A 107 15.25 1.31 1.48
C GLU A 107 15.28 2.05 2.82
N VAL A 108 14.11 2.25 3.41
CA VAL A 108 13.94 2.96 4.69
C VAL A 108 12.58 2.61 5.32
N ALA A 109 12.55 2.48 6.64
CA ALA A 109 11.31 2.38 7.38
C ALA A 109 10.55 3.72 7.35
N VAL A 110 9.22 3.66 7.23
CA VAL A 110 8.39 4.87 7.15
C VAL A 110 8.52 5.75 8.40
N GLU A 111 8.68 5.14 9.58
CA GLU A 111 8.89 5.85 10.85
C GLU A 111 10.22 6.64 10.85
N ALA A 112 11.27 6.04 10.31
CA ALA A 112 12.56 6.71 10.17
C ALA A 112 12.47 7.87 9.18
N LEU A 113 11.79 7.67 8.05
CA LEU A 113 11.56 8.73 7.08
C LEU A 113 10.70 9.87 7.67
N ALA A 114 9.71 9.56 8.52
CA ALA A 114 8.88 10.55 9.19
C ALA A 114 9.70 11.45 10.14
N ALA A 115 10.70 10.87 10.80
CA ALA A 115 11.63 11.64 11.64
C ALA A 115 12.59 12.51 10.81
N GLU A 116 12.99 12.04 9.61
CA GLU A 116 13.91 12.78 8.74
C GLU A 116 13.26 13.99 8.05
N GLN A 117 12.04 13.82 7.53
CA GLN A 117 11.42 14.82 6.66
C GLN A 117 9.91 14.93 6.87
N PRO A 118 9.47 15.38 8.08
CA PRO A 118 8.04 15.55 8.35
C PRO A 118 7.41 16.58 7.42
N ALA A 119 6.12 16.43 7.15
CA ALA A 119 5.29 17.32 6.33
C ALA A 119 5.92 17.65 4.96
N SER A 120 6.50 16.64 4.28
CA SER A 120 7.25 16.83 3.04
C SER A 120 6.49 16.41 1.78
N PHE A 121 5.41 15.63 1.91
CA PHE A 121 4.66 15.07 0.80
C PHE A 121 3.26 15.67 0.68
N ASP A 122 2.80 15.90 -0.54
CA ASP A 122 1.46 16.37 -0.82
C ASP A 122 0.44 15.23 -0.71
N VAL A 123 0.87 14.01 -1.08
CA VAL A 123 0.09 12.79 -1.03
C VAL A 123 0.97 11.64 -0.49
N VAL A 124 0.38 10.78 0.34
CA VAL A 124 1.00 9.54 0.82
C VAL A 124 0.07 8.38 0.48
N THR A 125 0.59 7.31 -0.09
CA THR A 125 -0.10 6.04 -0.31
C THR A 125 0.52 4.95 0.55
N CYS A 126 -0.31 4.06 1.12
CA CYS A 126 0.10 2.88 1.86
C CYS A 126 -0.94 1.78 1.55
N MET A 127 -0.66 1.04 0.47
CA MET A 127 -1.63 0.12 -0.12
C MET A 127 -1.22 -1.33 0.10
N GLU A 128 -2.14 -2.15 0.68
CA GLU A 128 -1.92 -3.59 0.98
C GLU A 128 -0.63 -3.85 1.77
N MET A 129 -0.37 -3.03 2.79
CA MET A 129 0.85 -3.11 3.59
C MET A 129 0.57 -3.26 5.09
N LEU A 130 -0.53 -2.67 5.57
CA LEU A 130 -0.84 -2.59 6.99
C LEU A 130 -1.05 -3.97 7.64
N GLU A 131 -1.56 -4.96 6.90
CA GLU A 131 -1.75 -6.34 7.33
C GLU A 131 -0.45 -7.15 7.44
N HIS A 132 0.67 -6.62 6.95
CA HIS A 132 1.97 -7.28 6.94
C HIS A 132 2.92 -6.80 8.04
N VAL A 133 2.48 -5.86 8.89
CA VAL A 133 3.32 -5.29 9.97
C VAL A 133 2.77 -5.61 11.35
N PRO A 134 3.65 -5.72 12.37
CA PRO A 134 3.23 -5.95 13.75
C PRO A 134 2.39 -4.83 14.38
N ASP A 135 2.69 -3.56 14.07
CA ASP A 135 1.97 -2.38 14.57
C ASP A 135 1.51 -1.47 13.41
N PRO A 136 0.32 -1.73 12.82
CA PRO A 136 -0.26 -0.88 11.78
C PRO A 136 -0.48 0.58 12.23
N SER A 137 -0.78 0.80 13.51
CA SER A 137 -1.03 2.15 14.01
C SER A 137 0.22 3.03 14.00
N SER A 138 1.42 2.44 14.15
CA SER A 138 2.70 3.14 13.96
C SER A 138 2.88 3.65 12.52
N ILE A 139 2.52 2.80 11.53
CA ILE A 139 2.58 3.18 10.11
C ILE A 139 1.61 4.33 9.81
N VAL A 140 0.38 4.25 10.33
CA VAL A 140 -0.64 5.32 10.14
C VAL A 140 -0.12 6.65 10.72
N ARG A 141 0.45 6.64 11.93
CA ARG A 141 1.06 7.84 12.55
C ARG A 141 2.21 8.40 11.72
N ALA A 142 3.10 7.54 11.21
CA ALA A 142 4.21 7.97 10.37
C ALA A 142 3.73 8.59 9.04
N CYS A 143 2.73 7.99 8.39
CA CYS A 143 2.10 8.55 7.19
C CYS A 143 1.49 9.94 7.47
N ALA A 144 0.80 10.10 8.61
CA ALA A 144 0.23 11.38 9.02
C ALA A 144 1.29 12.46 9.31
N GLN A 145 2.46 12.06 9.82
CA GLN A 145 3.59 12.98 10.03
C GLN A 145 4.23 13.42 8.71
N LEU A 146 4.31 12.52 7.73
CA LEU A 146 4.95 12.74 6.43
C LEU A 146 4.12 13.63 5.50
N VAL A 147 2.80 13.51 5.55
CA VAL A 147 1.91 14.31 4.72
C VAL A 147 1.85 15.76 5.22
N LYS A 148 1.82 16.73 4.30
CA LYS A 148 1.65 18.16 4.60
C LYS A 148 0.26 18.44 5.19
N PRO A 149 0.08 19.52 5.97
CA PRO A 149 -1.25 20.05 6.25
C PRO A 149 -2.03 20.28 4.95
N GLY A 150 -3.30 19.88 4.92
CA GLY A 150 -4.16 19.88 3.72
C GLY A 150 -3.89 18.74 2.73
N GLY A 151 -2.82 17.95 2.92
CA GLY A 151 -2.50 16.81 2.05
C GLY A 151 -3.31 15.56 2.37
N HIS A 152 -3.24 14.56 1.49
CA HIS A 152 -4.04 13.33 1.59
C HIS A 152 -3.19 12.11 1.87
N VAL A 153 -3.76 11.19 2.67
CA VAL A 153 -3.21 9.85 2.87
C VAL A 153 -4.23 8.81 2.42
N PHE A 154 -3.77 7.87 1.59
CA PHE A 154 -4.58 6.76 1.10
C PHE A 154 -4.08 5.46 1.70
N PHE A 155 -5.02 4.68 2.23
CA PHE A 155 -4.75 3.34 2.76
C PHE A 155 -5.59 2.30 2.03
N SER A 156 -5.09 1.07 1.92
CA SER A 156 -5.91 -0.09 1.58
C SER A 156 -5.48 -1.30 2.40
N THR A 157 -6.44 -2.16 2.72
CA THR A 157 -6.21 -3.41 3.44
C THR A 157 -7.42 -4.34 3.36
N LEU A 158 -7.28 -5.55 3.89
CA LEU A 158 -8.34 -6.55 4.00
C LEU A 158 -9.18 -6.36 5.25
N ASN A 159 -10.50 -6.45 5.11
CA ASN A 159 -11.43 -6.32 6.23
C ASN A 159 -11.49 -7.61 7.06
N ARG A 160 -11.45 -7.53 8.38
CA ARG A 160 -11.54 -8.69 9.28
C ARG A 160 -12.98 -9.10 9.57
N ASN A 161 -13.55 -9.98 8.72
CA ASN A 161 -14.86 -10.58 8.91
C ASN A 161 -14.97 -11.95 8.22
N ALA A 162 -16.08 -12.68 8.43
CA ALA A 162 -16.26 -14.01 7.85
C ALA A 162 -16.30 -14.04 6.33
N LYS A 163 -16.81 -12.98 5.68
CA LYS A 163 -16.87 -12.88 4.22
C LYS A 163 -15.47 -12.71 3.64
N SER A 164 -14.63 -11.85 4.22
CA SER A 164 -13.24 -11.68 3.78
C SER A 164 -12.41 -12.94 3.98
N PHE A 165 -12.61 -13.66 5.08
CA PHE A 165 -11.99 -14.97 5.29
C PHE A 165 -12.34 -15.94 4.15
N LEU A 166 -13.62 -16.04 3.81
CA LEU A 166 -14.08 -16.94 2.76
C LEU A 166 -13.54 -16.54 1.38
N PHE A 167 -13.55 -15.26 1.04
CA PHE A 167 -13.19 -14.80 -0.31
C PHE A 167 -11.69 -14.56 -0.47
N ALA A 168 -11.02 -13.93 0.48
CA ALA A 168 -9.59 -13.61 0.37
C ALA A 168 -8.70 -14.84 0.64
N ILE A 169 -9.05 -15.68 1.62
CA ILE A 169 -8.24 -16.85 1.95
C ILE A 169 -8.74 -18.08 1.19
N VAL A 170 -9.98 -18.52 1.45
CA VAL A 170 -10.49 -19.75 0.83
C VAL A 170 -10.67 -19.59 -0.68
N GLY A 171 -11.25 -18.49 -1.14
CA GLY A 171 -11.49 -18.22 -2.54
C GLY A 171 -10.22 -17.98 -3.35
N ALA A 172 -9.43 -16.97 -2.96
CA ALA A 172 -8.26 -16.56 -3.73
C ALA A 172 -7.07 -17.53 -3.61
N GLU A 173 -6.80 -18.06 -2.42
CA GLU A 173 -5.63 -18.91 -2.20
C GLU A 173 -5.90 -20.40 -2.49
N TYR A 174 -7.08 -20.93 -2.15
CA TYR A 174 -7.34 -22.37 -2.23
C TYR A 174 -8.21 -22.78 -3.43
N VAL A 175 -9.18 -21.97 -3.84
CA VAL A 175 -10.11 -22.31 -4.94
C VAL A 175 -9.62 -21.78 -6.28
N LEU A 176 -9.25 -20.50 -6.34
CA LEU A 176 -8.88 -19.85 -7.60
C LEU A 176 -7.37 -19.86 -7.87
N ASN A 177 -6.54 -20.25 -6.88
CA ASN A 177 -5.08 -20.24 -6.96
C ASN A 177 -4.52 -18.90 -7.50
N MET A 178 -5.17 -17.79 -7.15
CA MET A 178 -4.75 -16.44 -7.58
C MET A 178 -3.56 -15.95 -6.80
N LEU A 179 -3.39 -16.46 -5.56
CA LEU A 179 -2.32 -16.11 -4.64
C LEU A 179 -1.73 -17.38 -4.02
N PRO A 180 -0.45 -17.39 -3.63
CA PRO A 180 0.16 -18.50 -2.88
C PRO A 180 -0.60 -18.75 -1.57
N ARG A 181 -0.67 -20.03 -1.17
CA ARG A 181 -1.28 -20.41 0.13
C ARG A 181 -0.51 -19.78 1.29
N GLY A 182 -1.24 -19.26 2.28
CA GLY A 182 -0.65 -18.58 3.43
C GLY A 182 -0.18 -17.16 3.12
N THR A 183 -0.66 -16.55 2.02
CA THR A 183 -0.40 -15.13 1.74
C THR A 183 -1.02 -14.25 2.80
N HIS A 184 -2.18 -14.62 3.34
CA HIS A 184 -2.90 -13.81 4.31
C HIS A 184 -3.17 -14.57 5.62
N GLU A 185 -2.91 -13.90 6.73
CA GLU A 185 -3.31 -14.33 8.06
C GLU A 185 -4.54 -13.54 8.51
N TYR A 186 -5.67 -14.20 8.69
CA TYR A 186 -6.93 -13.56 9.09
C TYR A 186 -6.82 -12.67 10.33
N ALA A 187 -5.97 -13.06 11.30
CA ALA A 187 -5.74 -12.29 12.52
C ALA A 187 -5.12 -10.90 12.25
N LYS A 188 -4.40 -10.74 11.15
CA LYS A 188 -3.75 -9.50 10.73
C LYS A 188 -4.68 -8.57 9.91
N PHE A 189 -5.87 -9.03 9.51
CA PHE A 189 -6.85 -8.20 8.81
C PHE A 189 -7.35 -7.08 9.71
N ILE A 190 -7.65 -5.92 9.14
CA ILE A 190 -7.98 -4.70 9.88
C ILE A 190 -9.42 -4.29 9.59
N ARG A 191 -10.22 -4.09 10.63
CA ARG A 191 -11.60 -3.59 10.46
C ARG A 191 -11.58 -2.09 10.09
N PRO A 192 -12.53 -1.61 9.26
CA PRO A 192 -12.64 -0.18 8.98
C PRO A 192 -12.71 0.70 10.25
N SER A 193 -13.37 0.21 11.30
CA SER A 193 -13.47 0.93 12.58
C SER A 193 -12.14 1.03 13.35
N GLU A 194 -11.27 0.03 13.20
CA GLU A 194 -9.93 0.03 13.81
C GLU A 194 -9.03 1.04 13.07
N LEU A 195 -8.98 0.97 11.74
CA LEU A 195 -8.22 1.93 10.93
C LEU A 195 -8.75 3.37 11.12
N ALA A 196 -10.08 3.55 11.20
CA ALA A 196 -10.67 4.86 11.45
C ALA A 196 -10.30 5.45 12.83
N ARG A 197 -10.17 4.60 13.86
CA ARG A 197 -9.64 5.03 15.16
C ARG A 197 -8.19 5.46 15.02
N ASP A 198 -7.34 4.65 14.41
CA ASP A 198 -5.91 4.91 14.27
C ASP A 198 -5.66 6.18 13.44
N CYS A 199 -6.46 6.42 12.38
CA CYS A 199 -6.42 7.67 11.62
C CYS A 199 -6.76 8.89 12.48
N ARG A 200 -7.85 8.82 13.28
CA ARG A 200 -8.24 9.93 14.18
C ARG A 200 -7.17 10.22 15.24
N GLU A 201 -6.60 9.18 15.84
CA GLU A 201 -5.51 9.31 16.82
C GLU A 201 -4.25 9.93 16.19
N ALA A 202 -4.02 9.68 14.90
CA ALA A 202 -2.94 10.29 14.11
C ALA A 202 -3.27 11.70 13.59
N GLY A 203 -4.47 12.24 13.84
CA GLY A 203 -4.90 13.57 13.36
C GLY A 203 -5.29 13.60 11.89
N LEU A 204 -5.70 12.46 11.31
CA LEU A 204 -6.23 12.37 9.96
C LEU A 204 -7.75 12.35 9.96
N GLU A 205 -8.36 13.12 9.08
CA GLU A 205 -9.80 13.13 8.85
C GLU A 205 -10.19 12.13 7.75
N TRP A 206 -11.13 11.24 8.06
CA TRP A 206 -11.66 10.25 7.12
C TRP A 206 -12.60 10.91 6.11
N GLN A 207 -12.28 10.83 4.81
CA GLN A 207 -13.03 11.50 3.76
C GLN A 207 -13.87 10.54 2.91
N HIS A 208 -13.25 9.52 2.33
CA HIS A 208 -13.89 8.62 1.39
C HIS A 208 -13.49 7.17 1.64
N THR A 209 -14.42 6.26 1.29
CA THR A 209 -14.16 4.81 1.34
C THR A 209 -14.68 4.15 0.07
N ARG A 210 -13.96 3.17 -0.45
CA ARG A 210 -14.37 2.28 -1.54
C ARG A 210 -13.94 0.86 -1.24
N GLY A 211 -14.78 -0.10 -1.60
CA GLY A 211 -14.39 -1.49 -1.73
C GLY A 211 -13.96 -1.80 -3.15
N MET A 212 -13.25 -2.91 -3.30
CA MET A 212 -12.87 -3.44 -4.60
C MET A 212 -13.46 -4.84 -4.75
N GLU A 213 -14.24 -5.03 -5.78
CA GLU A 213 -14.89 -6.29 -6.09
C GLU A 213 -14.25 -6.98 -7.29
N TYR A 214 -14.36 -8.30 -7.33
CA TYR A 214 -13.84 -9.14 -8.40
C TYR A 214 -14.91 -10.12 -8.88
N ASN A 215 -15.10 -10.23 -10.21
CA ASN A 215 -15.94 -11.25 -10.82
C ASN A 215 -15.06 -12.35 -11.41
N PRO A 216 -15.07 -13.58 -10.87
CA PRO A 216 -14.22 -14.67 -11.34
C PRO A 216 -14.59 -15.18 -12.74
N LEU A 217 -15.84 -14.99 -13.19
CA LEU A 217 -16.29 -15.41 -14.51
C LEU A 217 -15.76 -14.47 -15.61
N THR A 218 -15.80 -13.15 -15.37
CA THR A 218 -15.32 -12.14 -16.32
C THR A 218 -13.87 -11.73 -16.07
N ARG A 219 -13.28 -12.13 -14.94
CA ARG A 219 -11.93 -11.77 -14.47
C ARG A 219 -11.71 -10.24 -14.39
N ARG A 220 -12.76 -9.50 -14.02
CA ARG A 220 -12.72 -8.04 -13.93
C ARG A 220 -12.84 -7.57 -12.49
N TYR A 221 -12.09 -6.53 -12.17
CA TYR A 221 -12.19 -5.77 -10.93
C TYR A 221 -12.95 -4.47 -11.16
N TRP A 222 -13.64 -3.98 -10.13
CA TRP A 222 -14.27 -2.65 -10.11
C TRP A 222 -14.36 -2.10 -8.70
N LEU A 223 -14.48 -0.77 -8.58
CA LEU A 223 -14.70 -0.12 -7.29
C LEU A 223 -16.19 -0.07 -6.97
N SER A 224 -16.54 -0.31 -5.71
CA SER A 224 -17.92 -0.30 -5.22
C SER A 224 -18.04 0.34 -3.82
N GLY A 225 -19.25 0.36 -3.29
CA GLY A 225 -19.52 0.70 -1.90
C GLY A 225 -19.38 -0.48 -0.92
N ASP A 226 -19.21 -1.72 -1.41
CA ASP A 226 -19.07 -2.91 -0.56
C ASP A 226 -17.64 -3.04 -0.03
N THR A 227 -17.43 -2.71 1.23
CA THR A 227 -16.14 -2.79 1.94
C THR A 227 -15.97 -4.09 2.72
N SER A 228 -16.79 -5.09 2.47
CA SER A 228 -16.85 -6.30 3.30
C SER A 228 -15.67 -7.26 3.09
N VAL A 229 -14.95 -7.21 1.96
CA VAL A 229 -13.78 -8.07 1.72
C VAL A 229 -12.48 -7.28 1.88
N ASN A 230 -12.33 -6.24 1.11
CA ASN A 230 -11.24 -5.28 1.17
C ASN A 230 -11.78 -3.86 1.11
N TYR A 231 -10.96 -2.89 1.44
CA TYR A 231 -11.38 -1.50 1.33
C TYR A 231 -10.18 -0.57 1.15
N MET A 232 -10.43 0.54 0.46
CA MET A 232 -9.53 1.68 0.31
C MET A 232 -10.14 2.87 1.01
N VAL A 233 -9.28 3.68 1.63
CA VAL A 233 -9.65 4.88 2.37
C VAL A 233 -8.85 6.06 1.89
N ALA A 234 -9.50 7.19 1.69
CA ALA A 234 -8.86 8.48 1.58
C ALA A 234 -9.05 9.26 2.87
N THR A 235 -7.98 9.76 3.41
CA THR A 235 -7.96 10.64 4.57
C THR A 235 -7.26 11.94 4.23
N GLN A 236 -7.50 12.99 5.00
CA GLN A 236 -6.85 14.28 4.85
C GLN A 236 -6.25 14.74 6.18
N ARG A 237 -5.04 15.28 6.15
CA ARG A 237 -4.51 16.01 7.29
C ARG A 237 -5.10 17.42 7.30
N PRO A 238 -5.74 17.88 8.38
CA PRO A 238 -6.23 19.26 8.48
C PRO A 238 -5.15 20.31 8.24
N LEU A 239 -5.58 21.54 7.89
CA LEU A 239 -4.69 22.68 7.69
C LEU A 239 -4.06 23.17 8.99
#